data_0a000fcbcd61005950cfb628dd28d82a
#
_entry.id   0a000fcbcd61005950cfb628dd28d82a
#
_cell.length_a   1.000
_cell.length_b   1.000
_cell.length_c   1.000
_cell.angle_alpha   90.00
_cell.angle_beta   90.00
_cell.angle_gamma   90.00
#
_symmetry.space_group_name_H-M   'P 1'
#
loop_
_entity.id
_entity.type
_entity.pdbx_description
1 polymer ?
#
loop_
_entity_poly.entity_id
_entity_poly.type
_entity_poly.pdbx_seq_one_letter_code
_entity_poly.pdbx_strand_id
1 'polypeptide(L)'
;MSTGLIFSYALKDMSDRARKGVLGILRLLWRLGEQCPKVFFKLFDCQIQPMLTYGSEVWGIMADNSIIERVHLFAIKRFLDVSTRTPSALVYGKSGRYPLYVHTYTRCIKYWLNLVRMPDNRLPSKWYKILYDLQCKNKNNWVSYVCFTLYRYGFGFVWENQGVCNTKIFLCEFRQRLIDCCLQDWYSAMASRDPLTFYSTF
;
A
#
# COMPACT_ATOMS: atom_id res chain seq x y z
N MET A 1 10.81 -16.00 15.89
CA MET A 1 10.54 -14.55 16.06
C MET A 1 9.78 -14.09 14.84
N SER A 2 8.56 -13.56 14.98
CA SER A 2 7.77 -13.14 13.83
C SER A 2 8.38 -11.86 13.25
N THR A 3 8.73 -11.90 11.97
CA THR A 3 9.28 -10.78 11.17
C THR A 3 8.43 -9.50 11.25
N GLY A 4 7.14 -9.62 11.58
CA GLY A 4 6.25 -8.49 11.77
C GLY A 4 6.60 -7.55 12.93
N LEU A 5 7.29 -8.04 13.95
CA LEU A 5 7.68 -7.22 15.13
C LEU A 5 8.83 -6.24 14.82
N ILE A 6 9.71 -6.58 13.87
CA ILE A 6 10.90 -5.77 13.57
C ILE A 6 10.50 -4.39 12.99
N PHE A 7 9.47 -4.34 12.16
CA PHE A 7 9.04 -3.09 11.52
C PHE A 7 7.96 -2.34 12.31
N SER A 8 7.29 -2.98 13.28
CA SER A 8 6.14 -2.39 13.97
C SER A 8 6.46 -1.09 14.69
N TYR A 9 7.63 -1.01 15.34
CA TYR A 9 8.06 0.22 16.03
C TYR A 9 8.31 1.36 15.03
N ALA A 10 9.05 1.09 13.95
CA ALA A 10 9.33 2.09 12.92
C ALA A 10 8.05 2.57 12.23
N LEU A 11 7.13 1.64 11.92
CA LEU A 11 5.83 1.98 11.33
C LEU A 11 4.98 2.84 12.29
N LYS A 12 5.01 2.56 13.58
CA LYS A 12 4.30 3.36 14.58
C LYS A 12 4.86 4.78 14.65
N ASP A 13 6.18 4.93 14.74
CA ASP A 13 6.84 6.24 14.77
C ASP A 13 6.57 7.06 13.50
N MET A 14 6.68 6.42 12.31
CA MET A 14 6.32 7.05 11.04
C MET A 14 4.83 7.48 11.02
N SER A 15 3.94 6.65 11.54
CA SER A 15 2.50 6.94 11.61
C SER A 15 2.19 8.10 12.56
N ASP A 16 2.85 8.18 13.70
CA ASP A 16 2.66 9.26 14.67
C ASP A 16 3.14 10.61 14.10
N ARG A 17 4.29 10.61 13.42
CA ARG A 17 4.80 11.80 12.71
C ARG A 17 3.88 12.21 11.56
N ALA A 18 3.44 11.25 10.74
CA ALA A 18 2.53 11.50 9.63
C ALA A 18 1.18 12.07 10.11
N ARG A 19 0.65 11.57 11.23
CA ARG A 19 -0.59 12.08 11.82
C ARG A 19 -0.47 13.54 12.25
N LYS A 20 0.66 13.93 12.86
CA LYS A 20 0.94 15.35 13.17
C LYS A 20 1.01 16.18 11.89
N GLY A 21 1.64 15.68 10.83
CA GLY A 21 1.68 16.32 9.51
C GLY A 21 0.30 16.54 8.90
N VAL A 22 -0.59 15.53 8.96
CA VAL A 22 -1.99 15.66 8.52
C VAL A 22 -2.70 16.81 9.24
N LEU A 23 -2.57 16.88 10.57
CA LEU A 23 -3.19 17.94 11.34
C LEU A 23 -2.60 19.32 10.97
N GLY A 24 -1.32 19.41 10.67
CA GLY A 24 -0.68 20.63 10.17
C GLY A 24 -1.26 21.10 8.84
N ILE A 25 -1.41 20.17 7.87
CA ILE A 25 -2.03 20.46 6.57
C ILE A 25 -3.48 20.96 6.76
N LEU A 26 -4.29 20.26 7.56
CA LEU A 26 -5.68 20.63 7.79
C LEU A 26 -5.80 22.02 8.43
N ARG A 27 -4.97 22.34 9.45
CA ARG A 27 -4.94 23.66 10.08
C ARG A 27 -4.58 24.77 9.09
N LEU A 28 -3.61 24.50 8.20
CA LEU A 28 -3.21 25.44 7.16
C LEU A 28 -4.36 25.72 6.20
N LEU A 29 -5.00 24.67 5.68
CA LEU A 29 -6.10 24.77 4.74
C LEU A 29 -7.30 25.51 5.36
N TRP A 30 -7.67 25.21 6.61
CA TRP A 30 -8.74 25.92 7.30
C TRP A 30 -8.42 27.40 7.51
N ARG A 31 -7.16 27.73 7.84
CA ARG A 31 -6.74 29.15 8.01
C ARG A 31 -6.81 29.91 6.69
N LEU A 32 -6.54 29.24 5.57
CA LEU A 32 -6.61 29.83 4.23
C LEU A 32 -8.02 29.82 3.64
N GLY A 33 -9.00 29.24 4.32
CA GLY A 33 -10.35 29.04 3.80
C GLY A 33 -10.43 28.05 2.62
N GLU A 34 -9.38 27.25 2.43
CA GLU A 34 -9.26 26.32 1.30
C GLU A 34 -9.85 24.95 1.65
N GLN A 35 -10.90 24.55 0.94
CA GLN A 35 -11.59 23.27 1.16
C GLN A 35 -11.58 22.38 -0.10
N CYS A 36 -10.74 22.68 -1.07
CA CYS A 36 -10.66 21.90 -2.30
C CYS A 36 -10.03 20.51 -2.06
N PRO A 37 -10.76 19.41 -2.34
CA PRO A 37 -10.24 18.06 -2.18
C PRO A 37 -8.94 17.79 -2.97
N LYS A 38 -8.83 18.35 -4.18
CA LYS A 38 -7.65 18.20 -5.01
C LYS A 38 -6.39 18.77 -4.35
N VAL A 39 -6.52 19.93 -3.68
CA VAL A 39 -5.41 20.56 -2.97
C VAL A 39 -5.01 19.71 -1.77
N PHE A 40 -5.97 19.30 -0.95
CA PHE A 40 -5.70 18.47 0.23
C PHE A 40 -5.02 17.17 -0.15
N PHE A 41 -5.57 16.41 -1.11
CA PHE A 41 -5.00 15.14 -1.51
C PHE A 41 -3.65 15.29 -2.19
N LYS A 42 -3.41 16.35 -2.95
CA LYS A 42 -2.09 16.63 -3.51
C LYS A 42 -1.04 16.87 -2.41
N LEU A 43 -1.39 17.64 -1.37
CA LEU A 43 -0.51 17.86 -0.21
C LEU A 43 -0.26 16.55 0.55
N PHE A 44 -1.31 15.74 0.75
CA PHE A 44 -1.17 14.42 1.36
C PHE A 44 -0.21 13.54 0.56
N ASP A 45 -0.39 13.44 -0.75
CA ASP A 45 0.44 12.60 -1.63
C ASP A 45 1.90 13.07 -1.70
N CYS A 46 2.13 14.38 -1.62
CA CYS A 46 3.50 14.94 -1.68
C CYS A 46 4.24 14.90 -0.34
N GLN A 47 3.55 15.02 0.79
CA GLN A 47 4.18 15.19 2.11
C GLN A 47 3.97 13.98 3.03
N ILE A 48 2.75 13.49 3.12
CA ILE A 48 2.37 12.46 4.11
C ILE A 48 2.61 11.05 3.57
N GLN A 49 2.16 10.78 2.35
CA GLN A 49 2.30 9.45 1.77
C GLN A 49 3.76 8.99 1.65
N PRO A 50 4.74 9.82 1.22
CA PRO A 50 6.15 9.41 1.20
C PRO A 50 6.69 9.09 2.59
N MET A 51 6.25 9.80 3.62
CA MET A 51 6.62 9.52 5.00
C MET A 51 6.06 8.17 5.46
N LEU A 52 4.78 7.87 5.18
CA LEU A 52 4.14 6.61 5.53
C LEU A 52 4.68 5.40 4.75
N THR A 53 5.19 5.61 3.55
CA THR A 53 5.66 4.54 2.67
C THR A 53 7.18 4.50 2.52
N TYR A 54 7.91 5.21 3.39
CA TYR A 54 9.38 5.21 3.37
C TYR A 54 9.93 3.79 3.60
N GLY A 55 10.80 3.33 2.69
CA GLY A 55 11.39 1.98 2.75
C GLY A 55 10.39 0.83 2.52
N SER A 56 9.17 1.12 2.04
CA SER A 56 8.14 0.11 1.81
C SER A 56 8.53 -0.96 0.78
N GLU A 57 9.57 -0.72 0.01
CA GLU A 57 10.17 -1.72 -0.87
C GLU A 57 10.61 -2.98 -0.12
N VAL A 58 11.00 -2.83 1.14
CA VAL A 58 11.49 -3.91 1.99
C VAL A 58 10.38 -4.49 2.86
N TRP A 59 9.64 -3.65 3.55
CA TRP A 59 8.67 -4.11 4.55
C TRP A 59 7.22 -4.22 4.03
N GLY A 60 6.89 -3.56 2.91
CA GLY A 60 5.51 -3.32 2.50
C GLY A 60 4.64 -4.57 2.31
N ILE A 61 5.23 -5.71 1.93
CA ILE A 61 4.53 -7.00 1.80
C ILE A 61 4.65 -7.90 3.03
N MET A 62 5.54 -7.57 3.98
CA MET A 62 5.77 -8.38 5.18
C MET A 62 5.11 -7.81 6.42
N ALA A 63 5.01 -6.49 6.51
CA ALA A 63 4.51 -5.81 7.68
C ALA A 63 2.99 -5.60 7.62
N ASP A 64 2.40 -5.36 8.79
CA ASP A 64 0.99 -5.00 8.89
C ASP A 64 0.75 -3.58 8.37
N ASN A 65 0.23 -3.48 7.17
CA ASN A 65 -0.14 -2.21 6.55
C ASN A 65 -1.29 -1.48 7.26
N SER A 66 -2.01 -2.13 8.18
CA SER A 66 -3.11 -1.50 8.93
C SER A 66 -2.66 -0.30 9.74
N ILE A 67 -1.39 -0.28 10.16
CA ILE A 67 -0.80 0.81 10.94
C ILE A 67 -0.78 2.11 10.13
N ILE A 68 -0.27 2.05 8.91
CA ILE A 68 -0.22 3.22 8.01
C ILE A 68 -1.60 3.57 7.46
N GLU A 69 -2.43 2.56 7.23
CA GLU A 69 -3.78 2.71 6.71
C GLU A 69 -4.68 3.48 7.67
N ARG A 70 -4.52 3.29 8.97
CA ARG A 70 -5.23 4.08 10.00
C ARG A 70 -4.96 5.59 9.88
N VAL A 71 -3.74 5.98 9.51
CA VAL A 71 -3.40 7.41 9.29
C VAL A 71 -4.03 7.92 8.00
N HIS A 72 -4.03 7.12 6.94
CA HIS A 72 -4.67 7.46 5.68
C HIS A 72 -6.18 7.68 5.86
N LEU A 73 -6.87 6.72 6.48
CA LEU A 73 -8.29 6.86 6.80
C LEU A 73 -8.58 8.02 7.74
N PHE A 74 -7.72 8.25 8.75
CA PHE A 74 -7.84 9.43 9.63
C PHE A 74 -7.78 10.72 8.83
N ALA A 75 -6.82 10.84 7.89
CA ALA A 75 -6.67 12.03 7.05
C ALA A 75 -7.93 12.28 6.20
N ILE A 76 -8.44 11.25 5.53
CA ILE A 76 -9.63 11.35 4.69
C ILE A 76 -10.86 11.69 5.53
N LYS A 77 -11.08 10.98 6.64
CA LYS A 77 -12.25 11.23 7.53
C LYS A 77 -12.25 12.64 8.10
N ARG A 78 -11.08 13.15 8.50
CA ARG A 78 -10.95 14.51 9.02
C ARG A 78 -11.18 15.57 7.97
N PHE A 79 -10.71 15.33 6.74
CA PHE A 79 -10.94 16.25 5.63
C PHE A 79 -12.43 16.28 5.21
N LEU A 80 -13.07 15.10 5.16
CA LEU A 80 -14.50 14.98 4.81
C LEU A 80 -15.44 15.35 5.97
N ASP A 81 -14.90 15.67 7.13
CA ASP A 81 -15.64 15.94 8.39
C ASP A 81 -16.67 14.87 8.73
N VAL A 82 -16.28 13.59 8.57
CA VAL A 82 -17.12 12.45 8.90
C VAL A 82 -16.66 11.77 10.19
N SER A 83 -17.60 11.09 10.85
CA SER A 83 -17.33 10.36 12.10
C SER A 83 -16.19 9.36 11.95
N THR A 84 -15.40 9.18 13.00
CA THR A 84 -14.37 8.12 13.09
C THR A 84 -14.96 6.73 12.93
N ARG A 85 -16.24 6.54 13.27
CA ARG A 85 -16.98 5.27 13.14
C ARG A 85 -17.45 4.97 11.70
N THR A 86 -17.39 5.95 10.79
CA THR A 86 -17.80 5.76 9.39
C THR A 86 -17.03 4.57 8.76
N PRO A 87 -17.71 3.62 8.13
CA PRO A 87 -17.08 2.48 7.49
C PRO A 87 -16.04 2.89 6.45
N SER A 88 -14.90 2.18 6.42
CA SER A 88 -13.79 2.50 5.52
C SER A 88 -14.19 2.41 4.04
N ALA A 89 -15.08 1.49 3.70
CA ALA A 89 -15.61 1.34 2.35
C ALA A 89 -16.27 2.63 1.84
N LEU A 90 -17.12 3.26 2.66
CA LEU A 90 -17.75 4.55 2.32
C LEU A 90 -16.73 5.67 2.17
N VAL A 91 -15.74 5.70 3.06
CA VAL A 91 -14.68 6.73 3.05
C VAL A 91 -13.87 6.65 1.76
N TYR A 92 -13.47 5.45 1.33
CA TYR A 92 -12.77 5.25 0.07
C TYR A 92 -13.65 5.57 -1.14
N GLY A 93 -14.88 5.09 -1.17
CA GLY A 93 -15.81 5.37 -2.27
C GLY A 93 -16.05 6.87 -2.47
N LYS A 94 -16.27 7.62 -1.37
CA LYS A 94 -16.47 9.09 -1.44
C LYS A 94 -15.22 9.88 -1.80
N SER A 95 -14.05 9.41 -1.37
CA SER A 95 -12.78 10.09 -1.64
C SER A 95 -12.14 9.73 -2.99
N GLY A 96 -12.59 8.67 -3.64
CA GLY A 96 -11.93 8.11 -4.84
C GLY A 96 -10.50 7.60 -4.56
N ARG A 97 -10.20 7.27 -3.31
CA ARG A 97 -8.86 6.81 -2.89
C ARG A 97 -8.85 5.30 -2.71
N TYR A 98 -7.67 4.71 -2.85
CA TYR A 98 -7.43 3.30 -2.60
C TYR A 98 -6.57 3.11 -1.36
N PRO A 99 -6.63 1.94 -0.69
CA PRO A 99 -5.74 1.62 0.42
C PRO A 99 -4.26 1.75 0.04
N LEU A 100 -3.44 2.16 1.01
CA LEU A 100 -1.99 2.39 0.78
C LEU A 100 -1.23 1.12 0.39
N TYR A 101 -1.77 -0.07 0.72
CA TYR A 101 -1.12 -1.33 0.32
C TYR A 101 -0.99 -1.47 -1.20
N VAL A 102 -1.88 -0.87 -1.99
CA VAL A 102 -1.76 -0.81 -3.45
C VAL A 102 -0.44 -0.17 -3.85
N HIS A 103 -0.05 0.89 -3.15
CA HIS A 103 1.20 1.59 -3.40
C HIS A 103 2.42 0.81 -2.87
N THR A 104 2.37 0.32 -1.63
CA THR A 104 3.49 -0.39 -1.00
C THR A 104 3.81 -1.71 -1.71
N TYR A 105 2.79 -2.48 -2.10
CA TYR A 105 2.97 -3.73 -2.86
C TYR A 105 3.57 -3.48 -4.24
N THR A 106 3.06 -2.47 -4.96
CA THR A 106 3.61 -2.09 -6.27
C THR A 106 5.10 -1.70 -6.15
N ARG A 107 5.48 -0.97 -5.09
CA ARG A 107 6.89 -0.61 -4.83
C ARG A 107 7.75 -1.83 -4.52
N CYS A 108 7.27 -2.77 -3.70
CA CYS A 108 7.97 -4.02 -3.41
C CYS A 108 8.24 -4.83 -4.69
N ILE A 109 7.21 -5.02 -5.52
CA ILE A 109 7.35 -5.78 -6.77
C ILE A 109 8.27 -5.07 -7.76
N LYS A 110 8.19 -3.74 -7.86
CA LYS A 110 9.14 -2.95 -8.66
C LYS A 110 10.57 -3.13 -8.19
N TYR A 111 10.80 -3.12 -6.88
CA TYR A 111 12.13 -3.33 -6.31
C TYR A 111 12.65 -4.74 -6.59
N TRP A 112 11.80 -5.76 -6.43
CA TRP A 112 12.14 -7.14 -6.78
C TRP A 112 12.55 -7.29 -8.24
N LEU A 113 11.78 -6.75 -9.18
CA LEU A 113 12.12 -6.77 -10.61
C LEU A 113 13.46 -6.08 -10.91
N ASN A 114 13.78 -5.02 -10.17
CA ASN A 114 15.09 -4.38 -10.29
C ASN A 114 16.23 -5.28 -9.76
N LEU A 115 16.01 -6.01 -8.66
CA LEU A 115 16.98 -6.94 -8.10
C LEU A 115 17.28 -8.09 -9.07
N VAL A 116 16.25 -8.68 -9.67
CA VAL A 116 16.36 -9.78 -10.63
C VAL A 116 17.19 -9.37 -11.87
N ARG A 117 17.05 -8.11 -12.31
CA ARG A 117 17.77 -7.56 -13.47
C ARG A 117 19.17 -7.03 -13.13
N MET A 118 19.50 -6.96 -11.86
CA MET A 118 20.72 -6.34 -11.39
C MET A 118 21.93 -7.23 -11.71
N PRO A 119 23.06 -6.69 -12.18
CA PRO A 119 24.28 -7.45 -12.40
C PRO A 119 24.77 -8.17 -11.14
N ASP A 120 25.29 -9.37 -11.31
CA ASP A 120 25.69 -10.29 -10.23
C ASP A 120 26.81 -9.77 -9.33
N ASN A 121 27.61 -8.83 -9.80
CA ASN A 121 28.68 -8.20 -9.04
C ASN A 121 28.15 -7.25 -7.93
N ARG A 122 26.89 -6.83 -8.00
CA ARG A 122 26.29 -5.92 -7.02
C ARG A 122 25.81 -6.64 -5.77
N LEU A 123 26.07 -6.03 -4.63
CA LEU A 123 25.73 -6.60 -3.32
C LEU A 123 24.23 -6.94 -3.18
N PRO A 124 23.26 -6.09 -3.58
CA PRO A 124 21.85 -6.46 -3.47
C PRO A 124 21.47 -7.70 -4.30
N SER A 125 22.06 -7.88 -5.49
CA SER A 125 21.84 -9.08 -6.32
C SER A 125 22.35 -10.34 -5.62
N LYS A 126 23.53 -10.27 -4.98
CA LYS A 126 24.10 -11.39 -4.21
C LYS A 126 23.20 -11.77 -3.03
N TRP A 127 22.70 -10.79 -2.29
CA TRP A 127 21.76 -11.03 -1.20
C TRP A 127 20.44 -11.61 -1.69
N TYR A 128 19.92 -11.13 -2.82
CA TYR A 128 18.72 -11.72 -3.43
C TYR A 128 18.90 -13.21 -3.74
N LYS A 129 20.03 -13.61 -4.33
CA LYS A 129 20.34 -15.03 -4.62
C LYS A 129 20.36 -15.89 -3.37
N ILE A 130 20.98 -15.41 -2.28
CA ILE A 130 20.99 -16.12 -1.01
C ILE A 130 19.56 -16.29 -0.46
N LEU A 131 18.74 -15.23 -0.50
CA LEU A 131 17.35 -15.29 -0.03
C LEU A 131 16.49 -16.20 -0.92
N TYR A 132 16.75 -16.24 -2.22
CA TYR A 132 16.09 -17.14 -3.15
C TYR A 132 16.43 -18.61 -2.87
N ASP A 133 17.71 -18.93 -2.65
CA ASP A 133 18.15 -20.28 -2.26
C ASP A 133 17.53 -20.72 -0.92
N LEU A 134 17.42 -19.81 0.04
CA LEU A 134 16.73 -20.07 1.30
C LEU A 134 15.24 -20.33 1.12
N GLN A 135 14.58 -19.60 0.23
CA GLN A 135 13.18 -19.81 -0.11
C GLN A 135 12.98 -21.18 -0.77
N CYS A 136 13.87 -21.61 -1.68
CA CYS A 136 13.85 -22.95 -2.27
C CYS A 136 14.00 -24.08 -1.21
N LYS A 137 14.65 -23.77 -0.08
CA LYS A 137 14.78 -24.66 1.09
C LYS A 137 13.63 -24.50 2.10
N ASN A 138 12.49 -23.95 1.69
CA ASN A 138 11.32 -23.69 2.53
C ASN A 138 11.59 -22.79 3.76
N LYS A 139 12.57 -21.89 3.67
CA LYS A 139 12.82 -20.87 4.72
C LYS A 139 12.09 -19.58 4.37
N ASN A 140 11.08 -19.24 5.16
CA ASN A 140 10.32 -18.01 4.98
C ASN A 140 11.20 -16.77 5.12
N ASN A 141 11.20 -15.93 4.09
CA ASN A 141 11.94 -14.68 4.03
C ASN A 141 11.22 -13.68 3.10
N TRP A 142 11.81 -12.50 2.88
CA TRP A 142 11.23 -11.47 2.01
C TRP A 142 10.86 -11.98 0.60
N VAL A 143 11.71 -12.82 0.02
CA VAL A 143 11.51 -13.40 -1.33
C VAL A 143 10.29 -14.33 -1.34
N SER A 144 10.03 -15.07 -0.25
CA SER A 144 8.83 -15.90 -0.10
C SER A 144 7.54 -15.07 -0.12
N TYR A 145 7.57 -13.87 0.49
CA TYR A 145 6.41 -12.97 0.45
C TYR A 145 6.19 -12.37 -0.94
N VAL A 146 7.27 -12.07 -1.69
CA VAL A 146 7.16 -11.66 -3.11
C VAL A 146 6.50 -12.76 -3.93
N CYS A 147 7.00 -13.99 -3.82
CA CYS A 147 6.44 -15.18 -4.48
C CYS A 147 4.95 -15.32 -4.17
N PHE A 148 4.59 -15.39 -2.88
CA PHE A 148 3.21 -15.51 -2.44
C PHE A 148 2.32 -14.38 -2.99
N THR A 149 2.81 -13.14 -2.98
CA THR A 149 2.06 -11.99 -3.47
C THR A 149 1.78 -12.11 -4.96
N LEU A 150 2.77 -12.50 -5.76
CA LEU A 150 2.58 -12.69 -7.21
C LEU A 150 1.57 -13.80 -7.50
N TYR A 151 1.65 -14.95 -6.83
CA TYR A 151 0.67 -16.02 -7.00
C TYR A 151 -0.73 -15.62 -6.57
N ARG A 152 -0.86 -14.94 -5.42
CA ARG A 152 -2.14 -14.45 -4.88
C ARG A 152 -2.90 -13.56 -5.85
N TYR A 153 -2.20 -12.71 -6.60
CA TYR A 153 -2.81 -11.78 -7.55
C TYR A 153 -2.84 -12.28 -9.00
N GLY A 154 -2.48 -13.57 -9.23
CA GLY A 154 -2.58 -14.21 -10.54
C GLY A 154 -1.37 -13.98 -11.45
N PHE A 155 -0.24 -13.54 -10.91
CA PHE A 155 1.00 -13.29 -11.65
C PHE A 155 2.11 -14.33 -11.33
N GLY A 156 1.74 -15.57 -10.99
CA GLY A 156 2.69 -16.64 -10.69
C GLY A 156 3.69 -16.88 -11.82
N PHE A 157 3.27 -16.75 -13.07
CA PHE A 157 4.14 -16.88 -14.24
C PHE A 157 5.32 -15.89 -14.25
N VAL A 158 5.12 -14.69 -13.65
CA VAL A 158 6.19 -13.69 -13.54
C VAL A 158 7.26 -14.15 -12.55
N TRP A 159 6.83 -14.84 -11.49
CA TRP A 159 7.74 -15.46 -10.54
C TRP A 159 8.52 -16.62 -11.19
N GLU A 160 7.86 -17.49 -11.91
CA GLU A 160 8.48 -18.64 -12.59
C GLU A 160 9.52 -18.20 -13.61
N ASN A 161 9.22 -17.16 -14.41
CA ASN A 161 10.13 -16.60 -15.40
C ASN A 161 11.19 -15.66 -14.78
N GLN A 162 11.17 -15.45 -13.45
CA GLN A 162 12.08 -14.54 -12.76
C GLN A 162 12.18 -13.16 -13.44
N GLY A 163 11.03 -12.61 -13.81
CA GLY A 163 10.95 -11.29 -14.41
C GLY A 163 9.92 -11.14 -15.53
N VAL A 164 9.96 -9.99 -16.17
CA VAL A 164 9.07 -9.64 -17.29
C VAL A 164 9.82 -8.87 -18.36
N CYS A 165 9.37 -8.93 -19.61
CA CYS A 165 9.97 -8.18 -20.71
C CYS A 165 9.80 -6.66 -20.49
N ASN A 166 8.59 -6.20 -20.21
CA ASN A 166 8.28 -4.79 -20.00
C ASN A 166 7.81 -4.51 -18.58
N THR A 167 8.71 -4.02 -17.74
CA THR A 167 8.42 -3.69 -16.33
C THR A 167 7.34 -2.62 -16.18
N LYS A 168 7.30 -1.61 -17.06
CA LYS A 168 6.33 -0.52 -16.92
C LYS A 168 4.90 -1.00 -17.15
N ILE A 169 4.68 -1.76 -18.22
CA ILE A 169 3.37 -2.34 -18.56
C ILE A 169 2.94 -3.27 -17.43
N PHE A 170 3.80 -4.20 -17.04
CA PHE A 170 3.50 -5.14 -15.97
C PHE A 170 3.12 -4.46 -14.65
N LEU A 171 3.86 -3.42 -14.23
CA LEU A 171 3.53 -2.70 -13.00
C LEU A 171 2.20 -1.96 -13.08
N CYS A 172 1.79 -1.48 -14.26
CA CYS A 172 0.45 -0.92 -14.46
C CYS A 172 -0.62 -2.00 -14.29
N GLU A 173 -0.44 -3.18 -14.92
CA GLU A 173 -1.36 -4.32 -14.80
C GLU A 173 -1.44 -4.85 -13.36
N PHE A 174 -0.30 -5.01 -12.70
CA PHE A 174 -0.24 -5.44 -11.30
C PHE A 174 -0.97 -4.46 -10.39
N ARG A 175 -0.71 -3.15 -10.56
CA ARG A 175 -1.41 -2.11 -9.80
C ARG A 175 -2.91 -2.12 -10.07
N GLN A 176 -3.32 -2.29 -11.34
CA GLN A 176 -4.74 -2.37 -11.68
C GLN A 176 -5.41 -3.58 -11.03
N ARG A 177 -4.75 -4.75 -11.03
CA ARG A 177 -5.26 -5.94 -10.35
C ARG A 177 -5.47 -5.70 -8.84
N LEU A 178 -4.55 -4.99 -8.18
CA LEU A 178 -4.73 -4.63 -6.77
C LEU A 178 -5.95 -3.71 -6.57
N ILE A 179 -6.15 -2.75 -7.46
CA ILE A 179 -7.31 -1.86 -7.45
C ILE A 179 -8.61 -2.65 -7.66
N ASP A 180 -8.64 -3.55 -8.63
CA ASP A 180 -9.81 -4.39 -8.92
C ASP A 180 -10.20 -5.25 -7.70
N CYS A 181 -9.21 -5.82 -7.00
CA CYS A 181 -9.45 -6.53 -5.74
C CYS A 181 -10.04 -5.59 -4.66
N CYS A 182 -9.52 -4.37 -4.53
CA CYS A 182 -10.10 -3.39 -3.59
C CYS A 182 -11.54 -3.06 -3.93
N LEU A 183 -11.87 -2.91 -5.21
CA LEU A 183 -13.23 -2.63 -5.66
C LEU A 183 -14.16 -3.82 -5.40
N GLN A 184 -13.71 -5.05 -5.64
CA GLN A 184 -14.48 -6.26 -5.32
C GLN A 184 -14.77 -6.35 -3.81
N ASP A 185 -13.74 -6.13 -2.97
CA ASP A 185 -13.90 -6.09 -1.52
C ASP A 185 -14.87 -4.99 -1.08
N TRP A 186 -14.80 -3.83 -1.74
CA TRP A 186 -15.69 -2.71 -1.48
C TRP A 186 -17.15 -3.04 -1.83
N TYR A 187 -17.41 -3.60 -3.04
CA TYR A 187 -18.75 -4.02 -3.44
C TYR A 187 -19.31 -5.11 -2.53
N SER A 188 -18.49 -6.08 -2.14
CA SER A 188 -18.87 -7.13 -1.21
C SER A 188 -19.24 -6.57 0.18
N ALA A 189 -18.47 -5.60 0.67
CA ALA A 189 -18.73 -4.94 1.94
C ALA A 189 -20.01 -4.10 1.90
N MET A 190 -20.36 -3.53 0.75
CA MET A 190 -21.62 -2.80 0.58
C MET A 190 -22.82 -3.73 0.52
N ALA A 191 -22.71 -4.84 -0.22
CA ALA A 191 -23.78 -5.81 -0.35
C ALA A 191 -24.12 -6.55 0.96
N SER A 192 -23.13 -6.69 1.86
CA SER A 192 -23.30 -7.38 3.14
C SER A 192 -23.91 -6.52 4.27
N ARG A 193 -24.14 -5.22 4.05
CA ARG A 193 -24.63 -4.28 5.07
C ARG A 193 -25.88 -3.55 4.58
N ASP A 194 -27.04 -3.88 5.12
CA ASP A 194 -28.33 -3.24 4.80
C ASP A 194 -28.32 -1.70 4.80
N PRO A 195 -27.65 -1.00 5.73
CA PRO A 195 -27.58 0.46 5.71
C PRO A 195 -26.76 1.06 4.55
N LEU A 196 -25.99 0.25 3.83
CA LEU A 196 -25.13 0.69 2.73
C LEU A 196 -25.76 0.47 1.34
N THR A 197 -26.85 -0.27 1.24
CA THR A 197 -27.56 -0.52 -0.01
C THR A 197 -28.05 0.77 -0.68
N PHE A 198 -28.34 1.80 0.10
CA PHE A 198 -28.74 3.11 -0.42
C PHE A 198 -27.68 3.78 -1.30
N TYR A 199 -26.37 3.46 -1.09
CA TYR A 199 -25.27 4.04 -1.88
C TYR A 199 -24.93 3.23 -3.14
N SER A 200 -25.47 2.05 -3.32
CA SER A 200 -25.24 1.21 -4.52
C SER A 200 -26.13 1.59 -5.70
N THR A 201 -27.14 2.45 -5.49
CA THR A 201 -28.15 2.88 -6.50
C THR A 201 -27.81 4.23 -7.15
N PHE A 202 -26.67 4.81 -6.85
CA PHE A 202 -26.12 6.03 -7.43
C PHE A 202 -24.67 5.79 -7.89
#